data_ea3cbe93e00725e1c7f3ad714a2ed84a
#
_entry.id   ea3cbe93e00725e1c7f3ad714a2ed84a
#
_cell.length_a   1.000
_cell.length_b   1.000
_cell.length_c   1.000
_cell.angle_alpha   90.00
_cell.angle_beta   90.00
_cell.angle_gamma   90.00
#
_symmetry.space_group_name_H-M   'P 1'
#
loop_
_entity.id
_entity.type
_entity.pdbx_description
1 polymer ?
#
loop_
_entity_poly.entity_id
_entity_poly.type
_entity_poly.pdbx_seq_one_letter_code
_entity_poly.pdbx_strand_id
1 'polypeptide(L)'
;MIATKEKSYSMPKNEIIKFPLNQPLRVKELLIDLYKCKADLNDETRLLTIVTEAAKEAGAHVLQASVHRFSPMGCSVVVILKETHISIHTWPEFGFAALDIFLCGESLDPYKAWNYIKELLEPKDFTIKELPRVIK
;
A
#
# COMPACT_ATOMS: atom_id res chain seq x y z
N MET A 1 -1.63 -8.66 -22.84
CA MET A 1 -0.19 -8.67 -22.54
C MET A 1 0.08 -8.11 -21.16
N ILE A 2 1.13 -8.57 -20.54
CA ILE A 2 1.46 -8.26 -19.16
C ILE A 2 2.80 -7.52 -19.14
N ALA A 3 2.84 -6.37 -18.50
CA ALA A 3 4.07 -5.62 -18.30
C ALA A 3 4.36 -5.48 -16.82
N THR A 4 5.57 -5.82 -16.42
CA THR A 4 6.03 -5.69 -15.04
C THR A 4 7.10 -4.62 -14.98
N LYS A 5 6.94 -3.69 -14.04
CA LYS A 5 7.92 -2.64 -13.75
C LYS A 5 8.33 -2.76 -12.30
N GLU A 6 9.61 -2.72 -12.07
CA GLU A 6 10.17 -2.76 -10.72
C GLU A 6 10.99 -1.51 -10.47
N LYS A 7 10.85 -0.95 -9.28
CA LYS A 7 11.70 0.12 -8.79
C LYS A 7 12.25 -0.28 -7.44
N SER A 8 13.56 -0.21 -7.30
CA SER A 8 14.22 -0.46 -6.03
C SER A 8 14.67 0.85 -5.41
N TYR A 9 14.51 0.93 -4.11
CA TYR A 9 14.90 2.09 -3.32
C TYR A 9 15.99 1.68 -2.36
N SER A 10 17.08 2.45 -2.32
CA SER A 10 18.17 2.19 -1.39
C SER A 10 17.78 2.61 0.01
N MET A 11 17.98 1.71 0.96
CA MET A 11 17.81 2.06 2.37
C MET A 11 19.06 2.80 2.87
N PRO A 12 18.92 3.87 3.68
CA PRO A 12 20.07 4.49 4.32
C PRO A 12 20.87 3.45 5.11
N LYS A 13 22.19 3.44 4.94
CA LYS A 13 23.06 2.39 5.49
C LYS A 13 23.01 2.27 7.02
N ASN A 14 22.63 3.33 7.72
CA ASN A 14 22.65 3.38 9.18
C ASN A 14 21.24 3.37 9.80
N GLU A 15 20.20 3.12 9.00
CA GLU A 15 18.84 3.12 9.50
C GLU A 15 18.43 1.70 9.91
N ILE A 16 18.26 1.49 11.21
CA ILE A 16 17.87 0.21 11.79
C ILE A 16 16.54 0.39 12.49
N ILE A 17 15.56 -0.43 12.16
CA ILE A 17 14.34 -0.51 12.94
C ILE A 17 14.68 -1.27 14.22
N LYS A 18 14.56 -0.60 15.36
CA LYS A 18 14.75 -1.23 16.68
C LYS A 18 13.38 -1.57 17.24
N PHE A 19 13.18 -2.84 17.50
CA PHE A 19 12.02 -3.32 18.23
C PHE A 19 12.42 -3.73 19.64
N PRO A 20 11.54 -3.52 20.64
CA PRO A 20 11.80 -4.06 21.98
C PRO A 20 11.88 -5.59 21.89
N LEU A 21 13.05 -6.17 22.21
CA LEU A 21 13.29 -7.61 22.08
C LEU A 21 12.50 -8.45 23.10
N ASN A 22 12.01 -7.82 24.16
CA ASN A 22 11.33 -8.47 25.27
C ASN A 22 9.83 -8.18 25.32
N GLN A 23 9.27 -7.55 24.29
CA GLN A 23 7.84 -7.23 24.22
C GLN A 23 7.24 -7.70 22.90
N PRO A 24 5.98 -8.19 22.94
CA PRO A 24 5.27 -8.47 21.70
C PRO A 24 5.10 -7.20 20.87
N LEU A 25 5.31 -7.31 19.58
CA LEU A 25 5.11 -6.21 18.65
C LEU A 25 3.67 -6.25 18.14
N ARG A 26 2.94 -5.16 18.35
CA ARG A 26 1.56 -5.02 17.87
C ARG A 26 1.56 -4.27 16.56
N VAL A 27 0.90 -4.82 15.58
CA VAL A 27 0.77 -4.22 14.25
C VAL A 27 -0.69 -4.22 13.82
N LYS A 28 -1.03 -3.27 12.99
CA LYS A 28 -2.35 -3.18 12.38
C LYS A 28 -2.25 -3.41 10.90
N GLU A 29 -3.14 -4.24 10.40
CA GLU A 29 -3.32 -4.43 8.97
C GLU A 29 -4.71 -3.91 8.60
N LEU A 30 -4.77 -3.06 7.57
CA LEU A 30 -6.02 -2.54 7.05
C LEU A 30 -6.30 -3.24 5.73
N LEU A 31 -7.43 -3.92 5.64
CA LEU A 31 -7.96 -4.49 4.41
C LEU A 31 -9.11 -3.61 3.95
N ILE A 32 -8.92 -2.95 2.80
CA ILE A 32 -9.83 -1.93 2.34
C ILE A 32 -10.31 -2.25 0.94
N ASP A 33 -11.63 -2.27 0.79
CA ASP A 33 -12.26 -2.40 -0.52
C ASP A 33 -12.80 -1.04 -0.93
N LEU A 34 -12.43 -0.59 -2.13
CA LEU A 34 -12.85 0.67 -2.70
C LEU A 34 -13.84 0.41 -3.84
N TYR A 35 -14.98 1.07 -3.80
CA TYR A 35 -16.05 0.88 -4.77
C TYR A 35 -16.31 2.15 -5.56
N LYS A 36 -16.56 1.99 -6.85
CA LYS A 36 -16.92 3.09 -7.76
C LYS A 36 -15.94 4.27 -7.67
N CYS A 37 -14.67 3.95 -7.80
CA CYS A 37 -13.62 4.97 -7.86
C CYS A 37 -13.77 5.84 -9.09
N LYS A 38 -13.66 7.17 -8.93
CA LYS A 38 -13.70 8.12 -10.04
C LYS A 38 -12.39 8.19 -10.80
N ALA A 39 -11.28 7.91 -10.12
CA ALA A 39 -9.95 7.94 -10.74
C ALA A 39 -9.78 6.79 -11.73
N ASP A 40 -8.85 6.97 -12.67
CA ASP A 40 -8.46 5.92 -13.60
C ASP A 40 -7.68 4.83 -12.87
N LEU A 41 -8.30 3.67 -12.70
CA LEU A 41 -7.70 2.51 -12.05
C LEU A 41 -6.84 1.67 -12.99
N ASN A 42 -6.68 2.10 -14.24
CA ASN A 42 -5.86 1.40 -15.24
C ASN A 42 -4.54 2.12 -15.54
N ASP A 43 -4.26 3.22 -14.85
CA ASP A 43 -3.00 3.97 -14.98
C ASP A 43 -1.98 3.41 -13.99
N GLU A 44 -1.16 2.49 -14.45
CA GLU A 44 -0.17 1.79 -13.63
C GLU A 44 0.87 2.72 -13.03
N THR A 45 1.34 3.70 -13.78
CA THR A 45 2.34 4.66 -13.31
C THR A 45 1.78 5.55 -12.22
N ARG A 46 0.55 6.02 -12.40
CA ARG A 46 -0.11 6.84 -11.38
C ARG A 46 -0.38 6.04 -10.11
N LEU A 47 -0.86 4.80 -10.25
CA LEU A 47 -1.10 3.93 -9.10
C LEU A 47 0.18 3.66 -8.31
N LEU A 48 1.28 3.41 -9.00
CA LEU A 48 2.58 3.23 -8.37
C LEU A 48 2.98 4.48 -7.57
N THR A 49 2.84 5.65 -8.16
CA THR A 49 3.16 6.92 -7.50
C THR A 49 2.27 7.15 -6.28
N ILE A 50 0.96 6.91 -6.40
CA ILE A 50 0.02 7.10 -5.30
C ILE A 50 0.40 6.21 -4.12
N VAL A 51 0.67 4.92 -4.36
CA VAL A 51 0.96 3.98 -3.27
C VAL A 51 2.31 4.28 -2.62
N THR A 52 3.33 4.62 -3.41
CA THR A 52 4.64 4.97 -2.85
C THR A 52 4.58 6.25 -2.03
N GLU A 53 3.87 7.27 -2.51
CA GLU A 53 3.69 8.51 -1.74
C GLU A 53 2.84 8.28 -0.48
N ALA A 54 1.82 7.44 -0.56
CA ALA A 54 1.02 7.07 0.61
C ALA A 54 1.88 6.44 1.71
N ALA A 55 2.81 5.56 1.32
CA ALA A 55 3.73 4.95 2.26
C ALA A 55 4.56 6.01 2.98
N LYS A 56 5.06 7.00 2.26
CA LYS A 56 5.83 8.10 2.83
C LYS A 56 4.99 8.96 3.76
N GLU A 57 3.74 9.22 3.41
CA GLU A 57 2.81 9.96 4.28
C GLU A 57 2.59 9.25 5.62
N ALA A 58 2.60 7.93 5.62
CA ALA A 58 2.48 7.13 6.84
C ALA A 58 3.78 7.05 7.65
N GLY A 59 4.87 7.61 7.14
CA GLY A 59 6.18 7.55 7.78
C GLY A 59 6.98 6.30 7.44
N ALA A 60 6.55 5.52 6.43
CA ALA A 60 7.22 4.29 6.03
C ALA A 60 8.35 4.55 5.03
N HIS A 61 9.22 3.55 4.90
CA HIS A 61 10.41 3.63 4.05
C HIS A 61 10.27 2.63 2.90
N VAL A 62 10.19 3.13 1.69
CA VAL A 62 10.03 2.30 0.49
C VAL A 62 11.38 1.67 0.13
N LEU A 63 11.39 0.34 0.01
CA LEU A 63 12.57 -0.43 -0.40
C LEU A 63 12.48 -0.85 -1.85
N GLN A 64 11.31 -1.27 -2.29
CA GLN A 64 11.10 -1.82 -3.63
C GLN A 64 9.63 -1.65 -4.00
N ALA A 65 9.36 -1.44 -5.28
CA ALA A 65 8.00 -1.41 -5.77
C ALA A 65 7.91 -2.16 -7.09
N SER A 66 6.82 -2.91 -7.26
CA SER A 66 6.57 -3.72 -8.44
C SER A 66 5.18 -3.44 -8.96
N VAL A 67 5.06 -3.32 -10.28
CA VAL A 67 3.79 -3.07 -10.96
C VAL A 67 3.59 -4.12 -12.03
N HIS A 68 2.38 -4.68 -12.06
CA HIS A 68 1.96 -5.59 -13.11
C HIS A 68 0.68 -5.08 -13.75
N ARG A 69 0.72 -4.88 -15.06
CA ARG A 69 -0.47 -4.49 -15.80
C ARG A 69 -1.05 -5.70 -16.50
N PHE A 70 -2.33 -5.94 -16.28
CA PHE A 70 -3.07 -7.03 -16.92
C PHE A 70 -3.68 -6.61 -18.25
N SER A 71 -3.87 -7.55 -19.12
CA SER A 71 -4.59 -7.36 -20.39
C SER A 71 -5.94 -8.07 -20.30
N PRO A 72 -7.06 -7.41 -20.67
CA PRO A 72 -7.14 -6.10 -21.32
C PRO A 72 -7.04 -4.92 -20.36
N MET A 73 -7.19 -5.09 -19.06
CA MET A 73 -7.12 -4.01 -18.08
C MET A 73 -6.89 -4.54 -16.68
N GLY A 74 -6.55 -3.64 -15.78
CA GLY A 74 -6.28 -3.95 -14.37
C GLY A 74 -4.80 -3.86 -14.05
N CYS A 75 -4.51 -3.52 -12.82
CA CYS A 75 -3.14 -3.37 -12.33
C CYS A 75 -3.00 -4.00 -10.95
N SER A 76 -1.81 -4.49 -10.66
CA SER A 76 -1.38 -4.83 -9.32
C SER A 76 -0.14 -4.04 -9.00
N VAL A 77 -0.12 -3.39 -7.84
CA VAL A 77 1.04 -2.66 -7.32
C VAL A 77 1.37 -3.23 -5.95
N VAL A 78 2.61 -3.61 -5.76
CA VAL A 78 3.10 -4.07 -4.45
C VAL A 78 4.31 -3.24 -4.09
N VAL A 79 4.26 -2.58 -2.95
CA VAL A 79 5.35 -1.76 -2.44
C VAL A 79 5.91 -2.42 -1.19
N ILE A 80 7.13 -2.87 -1.29
CA ILE A 80 7.84 -3.48 -0.17
C ILE A 80 8.46 -2.35 0.64
N LEU A 81 8.12 -2.36 1.91
CA LEU A 81 8.57 -1.36 2.86
C LEU A 81 9.52 -2.00 3.87
N LYS A 82 10.38 -1.18 4.44
CA LYS A 82 11.16 -1.57 5.60
C LYS A 82 10.25 -2.12 6.72
N GLU A 83 9.01 -1.61 6.78
CA GLU A 83 8.00 -1.91 7.80
C GLU A 83 6.92 -2.87 7.36
N THR A 84 7.01 -3.55 6.31
CA THR A 84 6.25 -4.61 5.65
C THR A 84 5.81 -4.26 4.22
N HIS A 85 4.53 -3.92 3.96
CA HIS A 85 4.11 -3.66 2.58
C HIS A 85 2.78 -2.90 2.50
N ILE A 86 2.57 -2.29 1.32
CA ILE A 86 1.26 -1.84 0.86
C ILE A 86 1.05 -2.43 -0.52
N SER A 87 -0.13 -2.99 -0.77
CA SER A 87 -0.48 -3.51 -2.09
C SER A 87 -1.87 -3.05 -2.50
N ILE A 88 -2.04 -2.86 -3.81
CA ILE A 88 -3.34 -2.57 -4.39
C ILE A 88 -3.53 -3.37 -5.68
N HIS A 89 -4.74 -3.88 -5.85
CA HIS A 89 -5.15 -4.61 -7.05
C HIS A 89 -6.41 -3.94 -7.59
N THR A 90 -6.48 -3.71 -8.89
CA THR A 90 -7.59 -2.95 -9.47
C THR A 90 -8.36 -3.74 -10.52
N TRP A 91 -9.66 -3.47 -10.53
CA TRP A 91 -10.62 -3.97 -11.53
C TRP A 91 -11.32 -2.75 -12.13
N PRO A 92 -10.70 -2.09 -13.12
CA PRO A 92 -11.25 -0.85 -13.69
C PRO A 92 -12.67 -1.00 -14.25
N GLU A 93 -13.00 -2.19 -14.78
CA GLU A 93 -14.33 -2.49 -15.32
C GLU A 93 -15.46 -2.39 -14.28
N PHE A 94 -15.10 -2.54 -13.00
CA PHE A 94 -16.05 -2.42 -11.89
C PHE A 94 -15.85 -1.14 -11.07
N GLY A 95 -14.84 -0.36 -11.40
CA GLY A 95 -14.43 0.77 -10.55
C GLY A 95 -13.94 0.34 -9.17
N PHE A 96 -13.45 -0.90 -9.06
CA PHE A 96 -13.12 -1.55 -7.79
C PHE A 96 -11.61 -1.67 -7.60
N ALA A 97 -11.17 -1.47 -6.36
CA ALA A 97 -9.80 -1.73 -5.95
C ALA A 97 -9.79 -2.42 -4.59
N ALA A 98 -8.88 -3.38 -4.45
CA ALA A 98 -8.60 -4.04 -3.18
C ALA A 98 -7.24 -3.55 -2.67
N LEU A 99 -7.23 -2.98 -1.47
CA LEU A 99 -6.06 -2.34 -0.87
C LEU A 99 -5.71 -3.04 0.43
N ASP A 100 -4.43 -3.34 0.62
CA ASP A 100 -3.91 -3.92 1.85
C ASP A 100 -2.79 -3.01 2.36
N ILE A 101 -2.96 -2.46 3.55
CA ILE A 101 -1.95 -1.64 4.22
C ILE A 101 -1.51 -2.38 5.46
N PHE A 102 -0.31 -2.93 5.43
CA PHE A 102 0.28 -3.66 6.55
C PHE A 102 1.53 -2.89 7.00
N LEU A 103 1.46 -2.25 8.16
CA LEU A 103 2.57 -1.47 8.68
C LEU A 103 2.95 -1.94 10.09
N CYS A 104 4.23 -2.16 10.28
CA CYS A 104 4.83 -2.59 11.53
C CYS A 104 5.70 -1.46 12.07
N GLY A 105 5.33 -0.88 13.21
CA GLY A 105 6.07 0.20 13.85
C GLY A 105 5.16 1.15 14.62
N GLU A 106 5.59 1.55 15.81
CA GLU A 106 4.78 2.40 16.69
C GLU A 106 4.58 3.81 16.15
N SER A 107 5.56 4.33 15.41
CA SER A 107 5.52 5.68 14.84
C SER A 107 4.77 5.76 13.52
N LEU A 108 4.28 4.63 13.00
CA LEU A 108 3.60 4.59 11.71
C LEU A 108 2.09 4.65 11.89
N ASP A 109 1.45 5.38 10.99
CA ASP A 109 0.00 5.50 10.98
C ASP A 109 -0.58 5.02 9.64
N PRO A 110 -1.13 3.79 9.59
CA PRO A 110 -1.69 3.26 8.35
C PRO A 110 -2.87 4.09 7.82
N TYR A 111 -3.58 4.82 8.68
CA TYR A 111 -4.68 5.67 8.26
C TYR A 111 -4.20 6.90 7.49
N LYS A 112 -2.98 7.37 7.71
CA LYS A 112 -2.41 8.44 6.88
C LYS A 112 -2.19 7.97 5.45
N ALA A 113 -1.73 6.72 5.27
CA ALA A 113 -1.64 6.14 3.94
C ALA A 113 -3.02 5.98 3.30
N TRP A 114 -3.98 5.49 4.05
CA TRP A 114 -5.35 5.33 3.57
C TRP A 114 -5.98 6.66 3.16
N ASN A 115 -5.87 7.68 3.99
CA ASN A 115 -6.45 8.99 3.68
C ASN A 115 -5.85 9.59 2.40
N TYR A 116 -4.56 9.42 2.19
CA TYR A 116 -3.90 9.86 0.98
C TYR A 116 -4.43 9.13 -0.26
N ILE A 117 -4.53 7.81 -0.20
CA ILE A 117 -5.05 7.00 -1.30
C ILE A 117 -6.51 7.31 -1.59
N LYS A 118 -7.32 7.41 -0.55
CA LYS A 118 -8.74 7.73 -0.66
C LYS A 118 -8.97 9.05 -1.38
N GLU A 119 -8.22 10.08 -1.04
CA GLU A 119 -8.34 11.40 -1.65
C GLU A 119 -8.05 11.35 -3.16
N LEU A 120 -7.08 10.55 -3.58
CA LEU A 120 -6.66 10.51 -4.97
C LEU A 120 -7.45 9.52 -5.82
N LEU A 121 -7.95 8.42 -5.25
CA LEU A 121 -8.73 7.44 -5.99
C LEU A 121 -10.24 7.75 -5.99
N GLU A 122 -10.70 8.59 -5.09
CA GLU A 122 -12.07 9.09 -5.01
C GLU A 122 -13.12 7.96 -5.07
N PRO A 123 -13.08 7.00 -4.15
CA PRO A 123 -14.12 5.96 -4.10
C PRO A 123 -15.44 6.58 -3.66
N LYS A 124 -16.55 6.14 -4.29
CA LYS A 124 -17.88 6.54 -3.84
C LYS A 124 -18.23 5.86 -2.52
N ASP A 125 -17.82 4.60 -2.37
CA ASP A 125 -17.98 3.81 -1.16
C ASP A 125 -16.72 3.03 -0.86
N PHE A 126 -16.54 2.66 0.39
CA PHE A 126 -15.44 1.79 0.81
C PHE A 126 -15.80 1.02 2.07
N THR A 127 -15.10 -0.08 2.29
CA THR A 127 -15.16 -0.82 3.56
C THR A 127 -13.74 -0.98 4.08
N ILE A 128 -13.59 -0.93 5.41
CA ILE A 128 -12.30 -1.13 6.07
C ILE A 128 -12.47 -2.24 7.10
N LYS A 129 -11.57 -3.22 7.05
CA LYS A 129 -11.39 -4.20 8.12
C LYS A 129 -10.03 -3.96 8.75
N GLU A 130 -10.03 -3.70 10.04
CA GLU A 130 -8.80 -3.52 10.81
C GLU A 130 -8.48 -4.84 11.50
N LEU A 131 -7.34 -5.42 11.18
CA LEU A 131 -6.88 -6.69 11.75
C LEU A 131 -5.66 -6.42 12.62
N PRO A 132 -5.79 -6.56 13.95
CA PRO A 132 -4.62 -6.50 14.82
C PRO A 132 -3.84 -7.81 14.73
N ARG A 133 -2.53 -7.70 14.67
CA ARG A 133 -1.63 -8.85 14.71
C ARG A 133 -0.60 -8.62 15.81
N VAL A 134 -0.22 -9.69 16.48
CA VAL A 134 0.78 -9.63 17.53
C VAL A 134 1.93 -10.55 17.15
N ILE A 135 3.10 -9.97 17.01
CA ILE A 135 4.33 -10.71 16.75
C ILE A 135 5.00 -10.97 18.09
N LYS A 136 5.13 -12.25 18.44
CA LYS A 136 5.68 -12.67 19.72
C LYS A 136 6.56 -13.92 19.58
#